data_c7462f6182a71d25db3e57c330a9d912
#
_entry.id   c7462f6182a71d25db3e57c330a9d912
#
_cell.length_a   1.000
_cell.length_b   1.000
_cell.length_c   1.000
_cell.angle_alpha   90.00
_cell.angle_beta   90.00
_cell.angle_gamma   90.00
#
_symmetry.space_group_name_H-M   'P 1'
#
loop_
_entity.id
_entity.type
_entity.pdbx_description
1 polymer ?
#
loop_
_entity_poly.entity_id
_entity_poly.type
_entity_poly.pdbx_seq_one_letter_code
_entity_poly.pdbx_strand_id
1 'polypeptide(L)'
;MNTFTENESYKHKMAKEVLKEWFSGGRYIGDVGSSSPSRTCGVWFEYPIVKTDKYDSIQNNWDELLTNPKIPQEIEPDSNEYRDLQSEYVPTYDECISLGIYPKRVIDVVLTHKGRPTWFIEICHKNPTSQEKINELEMLGVRNLIEIDAEWIMKQTKKPTELKYKQLI
;
A
#
# COMPACT_ATOMS: atom_id res chain seq x y z
N MET A 1 -3.23 2.35 -27.06
CA MET A 1 -3.47 2.76 -25.68
C MET A 1 -4.76 3.55 -25.59
N ASN A 2 -5.56 3.30 -24.60
CA ASN A 2 -6.87 3.92 -24.46
C ASN A 2 -6.75 5.27 -23.76
N THR A 3 -7.13 6.37 -24.44
CA THR A 3 -7.05 7.74 -23.91
C THR A 3 -7.88 7.93 -22.63
N PHE A 4 -8.98 7.21 -22.50
CA PHE A 4 -9.81 7.23 -21.29
C PHE A 4 -9.04 6.73 -20.06
N THR A 5 -8.30 5.65 -20.21
CA THR A 5 -7.47 5.07 -19.14
C THR A 5 -6.35 6.01 -18.72
N GLU A 6 -5.75 6.74 -19.68
CA GLU A 6 -4.70 7.72 -19.38
C GLU A 6 -5.21 8.89 -18.54
N ASN A 7 -6.39 9.43 -18.85
CA ASN A 7 -6.97 10.55 -18.11
C ASN A 7 -7.35 10.16 -16.68
N GLU A 8 -7.93 8.98 -16.52
CA GLU A 8 -8.25 8.43 -15.20
C GLU A 8 -6.98 8.17 -14.41
N SER A 9 -5.97 7.60 -15.06
CA SER A 9 -4.66 7.34 -14.48
C SER A 9 -3.96 8.61 -14.00
N TYR A 10 -4.12 9.74 -14.70
CA TYR A 10 -3.50 11.01 -14.29
C TYR A 10 -4.05 11.51 -12.94
N LYS A 11 -5.37 11.58 -12.78
CA LYS A 11 -5.98 12.00 -11.52
C LYS A 11 -5.66 11.04 -10.37
N HIS A 12 -5.67 9.74 -10.63
CA HIS A 12 -5.23 8.73 -9.69
C HIS A 12 -3.79 8.94 -9.25
N LYS A 13 -2.86 9.14 -10.20
CA LYS A 13 -1.45 9.38 -9.91
C LYS A 13 -1.25 10.62 -9.05
N MET A 14 -1.92 11.71 -9.38
CA MET A 14 -1.82 12.95 -8.61
C MET A 14 -2.35 12.77 -7.19
N ALA A 15 -3.47 12.10 -7.03
CA ALA A 15 -4.04 11.82 -5.71
C ALA A 15 -3.10 10.93 -4.87
N LYS A 16 -2.49 9.91 -5.48
CA LYS A 16 -1.49 9.06 -4.81
C LYS A 16 -0.30 9.87 -4.33
N GLU A 17 0.23 10.76 -5.15
CA GLU A 17 1.38 11.60 -4.77
C GLU A 17 1.04 12.54 -3.62
N VAL A 18 -0.17 13.11 -3.60
CA VAL A 18 -0.63 13.93 -2.48
C VAL A 18 -0.73 13.11 -1.19
N LEU A 19 -1.32 11.92 -1.26
CA LEU A 19 -1.40 11.03 -0.08
C LEU A 19 -0.01 10.62 0.41
N LYS A 20 0.92 10.34 -0.51
CA LYS A 20 2.30 10.02 -0.15
C LYS A 20 2.95 11.16 0.62
N GLU A 21 2.77 12.40 0.17
CA GLU A 21 3.28 13.57 0.87
C GLU A 21 2.67 13.70 2.27
N TRP A 22 1.35 13.50 2.38
CA TRP A 22 0.65 13.61 3.67
C TRP A 22 1.09 12.55 4.69
N PHE A 23 1.36 11.34 4.25
CA PHE A 23 1.68 10.20 5.13
C PHE A 23 3.17 9.87 5.22
N SER A 24 4.03 10.56 4.51
CA SER A 24 5.47 10.31 4.53
C SER A 24 6.06 10.44 5.94
N GLY A 25 6.97 9.53 6.30
CA GLY A 25 7.60 9.52 7.60
C GLY A 25 6.72 9.03 8.74
N GLY A 26 5.62 8.31 8.43
CA GLY A 26 4.75 7.74 9.43
C GLY A 26 3.81 8.74 10.08
N ARG A 27 3.41 9.76 9.36
CA ARG A 27 2.45 10.75 9.85
C ARG A 27 1.03 10.18 9.82
N TYR A 28 0.13 10.78 10.57
CA TYR A 28 -1.28 10.40 10.60
C TYR A 28 -2.17 11.61 10.32
N ILE A 29 -3.39 11.31 9.88
CA ILE A 29 -4.46 12.29 9.68
C ILE A 29 -5.70 11.74 10.38
N GLY A 30 -6.14 12.38 11.47
CA GLY A 30 -7.16 11.79 12.32
C GLY A 30 -6.68 10.47 12.91
N ASP A 31 -7.44 9.40 12.66
CA ASP A 31 -7.12 8.04 13.10
C ASP A 31 -6.44 7.18 12.03
N VAL A 32 -6.21 7.73 10.83
CA VAL A 32 -5.54 7.01 9.74
C VAL A 32 -4.06 7.32 9.72
N GLY A 33 -3.23 6.28 9.66
CA GLY A 33 -1.79 6.39 9.63
C GLY A 33 -1.16 5.91 10.93
N SER A 34 0.08 6.34 11.19
CA SER A 34 0.83 5.92 12.37
C SER A 34 0.93 7.05 13.40
N SER A 35 0.63 6.72 14.65
CA SER A 35 0.83 7.61 15.80
C SER A 35 2.30 7.72 16.22
N SER A 36 3.15 6.81 15.73
CA SER A 36 4.58 6.79 16.03
C SER A 36 5.37 7.02 14.74
N PRO A 37 5.61 8.28 14.34
CA PRO A 37 6.38 8.57 13.13
C PRO A 37 7.74 7.88 13.18
N SER A 38 8.09 7.16 12.11
CA SER A 38 9.32 6.40 12.04
C SER A 38 9.76 6.27 10.58
N ARG A 39 11.07 6.22 10.36
CA ARG A 39 11.65 5.92 9.05
C ARG A 39 11.24 4.53 8.52
N THR A 40 10.74 3.66 9.41
CA THR A 40 10.27 2.32 9.04
C THR A 40 8.83 2.31 8.54
N CYS A 41 8.15 3.45 8.56
CA CYS A 41 6.83 3.62 7.98
C CYS A 41 6.96 3.91 6.48
N GLY A 42 6.21 3.20 5.66
CA GLY A 42 6.22 3.34 4.21
C GLY A 42 4.87 3.70 3.64
N VAL A 43 4.91 4.32 2.45
CA VAL A 43 3.73 4.53 1.60
C VAL A 43 4.02 3.84 0.28
N TRP A 44 3.19 2.89 -0.09
CA TRP A 44 3.40 2.04 -1.27
C TRP A 44 2.26 2.19 -2.25
N PHE A 45 2.59 2.30 -3.53
CA PHE A 45 1.60 2.37 -4.61
C PHE A 45 1.47 1.03 -5.31
N GLU A 46 0.29 0.76 -5.84
CA GLU A 46 0.01 -0.48 -6.56
C GLU A 46 0.45 -1.71 -5.77
N TYR A 47 0.02 -1.76 -4.51
CA TYR A 47 0.42 -2.79 -3.57
C TYR A 47 -0.21 -4.14 -3.96
N PRO A 48 0.61 -5.19 -4.20
CA PRO A 48 0.09 -6.47 -4.63
C PRO A 48 -0.54 -7.26 -3.49
N ILE A 49 -1.73 -7.79 -3.70
CA ILE A 49 -2.41 -8.68 -2.75
C ILE A 49 -2.34 -10.09 -3.29
N VAL A 50 -1.70 -10.96 -2.54
CA VAL A 50 -1.40 -12.32 -2.97
C VAL A 50 -1.96 -13.32 -1.94
N LYS A 51 -2.42 -14.46 -2.45
CA LYS A 51 -2.77 -15.61 -1.63
C LYS A 51 -1.87 -16.79 -2.03
N THR A 52 -1.32 -17.47 -1.04
CA THR A 52 -0.61 -18.73 -1.26
C THR A 52 -1.22 -19.83 -0.40
N ASP A 53 -0.95 -21.09 -0.75
CA ASP A 53 -1.39 -22.23 0.02
C ASP A 53 -0.75 -22.30 1.42
N LYS A 54 0.38 -21.61 1.59
CA LYS A 54 1.16 -21.61 2.82
C LYS A 54 0.72 -20.54 3.83
N TYR A 55 0.17 -19.40 3.33
CA TYR A 55 -0.17 -18.26 4.19
C TYR A 55 -1.54 -17.71 3.81
N ASP A 56 -2.39 -17.55 4.82
CA ASP A 56 -3.71 -16.91 4.63
C ASP A 56 -3.59 -15.42 4.32
N SER A 57 -2.48 -14.79 4.72
CA SER A 57 -2.23 -13.37 4.56
C SER A 57 -0.74 -13.12 4.27
N ILE A 58 -0.34 -13.36 3.04
CA ILE A 58 1.06 -13.21 2.60
C ILE A 58 1.54 -11.75 2.68
N GLN A 59 0.65 -10.80 2.45
CA GLN A 59 0.99 -9.38 2.47
C GLN A 59 1.47 -8.88 3.85
N ASN A 60 1.28 -9.66 4.88
CA ASN A 60 1.81 -9.37 6.21
C ASN A 60 3.17 -10.02 6.48
N ASN A 61 3.63 -10.88 5.57
CA ASN A 61 4.80 -11.75 5.78
C ASN A 61 5.72 -11.82 4.56
N TRP A 62 5.85 -10.74 3.81
CA TRP A 62 6.74 -10.70 2.65
C TRP A 62 8.18 -11.06 3.01
N ASP A 63 8.64 -10.62 4.17
CA ASP A 63 9.98 -10.88 4.68
C ASP A 63 10.25 -12.36 4.95
N GLU A 64 9.22 -13.16 5.21
CA GLU A 64 9.35 -14.61 5.41
C GLU A 64 9.40 -15.39 4.10
N LEU A 65 8.90 -14.80 3.02
CA LEU A 65 8.79 -15.47 1.73
C LEU A 65 9.91 -15.11 0.76
N LEU A 66 10.33 -13.86 0.78
CA LEU A 66 11.26 -13.33 -0.20
C LEU A 66 12.38 -12.58 0.50
N THR A 67 13.60 -12.80 0.03
CA THR A 67 14.75 -12.00 0.46
C THR A 67 14.76 -10.70 -0.32
N ASN A 68 14.93 -9.59 0.38
CA ASN A 68 15.05 -8.28 -0.24
C ASN A 68 16.29 -8.21 -1.14
N PRO A 69 16.13 -8.12 -2.48
CA PRO A 69 17.28 -8.10 -3.39
C PRO A 69 18.07 -6.80 -3.34
N LYS A 70 17.56 -5.77 -2.68
CA LYS A 70 18.21 -4.46 -2.55
C LYS A 70 19.15 -4.37 -1.35
N ILE A 71 19.23 -5.40 -0.52
CA ILE A 71 20.19 -5.43 0.59
C ILE A 71 21.61 -5.56 0.03
N PRO A 72 22.51 -4.60 0.35
CA PRO A 72 23.90 -4.68 -0.10
C PRO A 72 24.59 -5.96 0.39
N GLN A 73 25.44 -6.56 -0.45
CA GLN A 73 26.14 -7.82 -0.13
C GLN A 73 27.08 -7.71 1.07
N GLU A 74 27.61 -6.51 1.33
CA GLU A 74 28.52 -6.24 2.45
C GLU A 74 27.83 -6.23 3.82
N ILE A 75 26.49 -6.23 3.85
CA ILE A 75 25.74 -6.29 5.12
C ILE A 75 25.64 -7.74 5.57
N GLU A 76 26.06 -8.01 6.80
CA GLU A 76 26.03 -9.35 7.39
C GLU A 76 24.59 -9.85 7.53
N PRO A 77 24.31 -11.10 7.08
CA PRO A 77 22.92 -11.64 7.10
C PRO A 77 22.29 -11.73 8.48
N ASP A 78 23.09 -11.81 9.54
CA ASP A 78 22.57 -11.92 10.91
C ASP A 78 22.54 -10.59 11.66
N SER A 79 22.92 -9.50 11.00
CA SER A 79 22.97 -8.17 11.63
C SER A 79 21.57 -7.57 11.83
N ASN A 80 21.44 -6.64 12.78
CA ASN A 80 20.22 -5.90 12.99
C ASN A 80 19.86 -5.06 11.76
N GLU A 81 20.87 -4.49 11.08
CA GLU A 81 20.67 -3.73 9.85
C GLU A 81 20.03 -4.59 8.76
N TYR A 82 20.52 -5.83 8.57
CA TYR A 82 19.94 -6.75 7.63
C TYR A 82 18.48 -7.06 7.95
N ARG A 83 18.17 -7.34 9.21
CA ARG A 83 16.81 -7.62 9.67
C ARG A 83 15.87 -6.45 9.42
N ASP A 84 16.35 -5.23 9.69
CA ASP A 84 15.55 -4.03 9.45
C ASP A 84 15.25 -3.85 7.97
N LEU A 85 16.26 -3.95 7.10
CA LEU A 85 16.07 -3.85 5.66
C LEU A 85 15.16 -4.95 5.11
N GLN A 86 15.32 -6.17 5.61
CA GLN A 86 14.48 -7.31 5.21
C GLN A 86 13.02 -7.11 5.64
N SER A 87 12.79 -6.63 6.85
CA SER A 87 11.44 -6.43 7.39
C SER A 87 10.66 -5.30 6.70
N GLU A 88 11.38 -4.40 6.02
CA GLU A 88 10.76 -3.30 5.27
C GLU A 88 10.44 -3.67 3.82
N TYR A 89 10.82 -4.87 3.39
CA TYR A 89 10.71 -5.26 2.00
C TYR A 89 9.27 -5.55 1.60
N VAL A 90 8.83 -4.81 0.59
CA VAL A 90 7.56 -5.04 -0.11
C VAL A 90 7.89 -5.13 -1.60
N PRO A 91 7.66 -6.26 -2.26
CA PRO A 91 7.92 -6.36 -3.69
C PRO A 91 6.94 -5.51 -4.50
N THR A 92 7.41 -4.98 -5.62
CA THR A 92 6.53 -4.34 -6.59
C THR A 92 5.71 -5.40 -7.33
N TYR A 93 4.66 -4.96 -8.04
CA TYR A 93 3.89 -5.85 -8.91
C TYR A 93 4.79 -6.59 -9.91
N ASP A 94 5.69 -5.85 -10.58
CA ASP A 94 6.60 -6.44 -11.57
C ASP A 94 7.59 -7.42 -10.95
N GLU A 95 8.09 -7.12 -9.75
CA GLU A 95 8.95 -8.06 -9.01
C GLU A 95 8.20 -9.36 -8.67
N CYS A 96 6.94 -9.26 -8.26
CA CYS A 96 6.10 -10.45 -8.03
C CYS A 96 5.99 -11.31 -9.29
N ILE A 97 5.66 -10.70 -10.43
CA ILE A 97 5.53 -11.42 -11.70
C ILE A 97 6.86 -12.09 -12.08
N SER A 98 7.99 -11.40 -11.93
CA SER A 98 9.32 -11.95 -12.21
C SER A 98 9.66 -13.18 -11.35
N LEU A 99 9.11 -13.24 -10.15
CA LEU A 99 9.30 -14.35 -9.21
C LEU A 99 8.26 -15.47 -9.37
N GLY A 100 7.34 -15.35 -10.34
CA GLY A 100 6.27 -16.32 -10.56
C GLY A 100 5.13 -16.20 -9.55
N ILE A 101 5.04 -15.08 -8.87
CA ILE A 101 3.97 -14.80 -7.91
C ILE A 101 2.96 -13.88 -8.59
N TYR A 102 1.71 -14.33 -8.72
CA TYR A 102 0.69 -13.62 -9.45
C TYR A 102 -0.32 -12.97 -8.49
N PRO A 103 -0.27 -11.64 -8.32
CA PRO A 103 -1.22 -10.94 -7.45
C PRO A 103 -2.66 -11.14 -7.92
N LYS A 104 -3.55 -11.36 -6.96
CA LYS A 104 -4.99 -11.49 -7.22
C LYS A 104 -5.65 -10.14 -7.41
N ARG A 105 -5.20 -9.16 -6.64
CA ARG A 105 -5.66 -7.77 -6.69
C ARG A 105 -4.49 -6.84 -6.40
N VAL A 106 -4.67 -5.57 -6.74
CA VAL A 106 -3.72 -4.50 -6.45
C VAL A 106 -4.51 -3.39 -5.74
N ILE A 107 -3.93 -2.82 -4.71
CA ILE A 107 -4.52 -1.70 -3.97
C ILE A 107 -3.73 -0.43 -4.25
N ASP A 108 -4.44 0.67 -4.47
CA ASP A 108 -3.86 1.93 -4.91
C ASP A 108 -2.76 2.46 -4.00
N VAL A 109 -3.02 2.50 -2.69
CA VAL A 109 -2.06 2.98 -1.69
C VAL A 109 -2.15 2.10 -0.44
N VAL A 110 -1.00 1.70 0.08
CA VAL A 110 -0.92 0.96 1.35
C VAL A 110 0.09 1.63 2.26
N LEU A 111 -0.31 1.87 3.50
CA LEU A 111 0.58 2.37 4.54
C LEU A 111 1.15 1.17 5.29
N THR A 112 2.46 1.16 5.48
CA THR A 112 3.15 0.07 6.17
C THR A 112 3.96 0.58 7.36
N HIS A 113 4.15 -0.31 8.32
CA HIS A 113 5.09 -0.13 9.42
C HIS A 113 5.97 -1.37 9.48
N LYS A 114 7.27 -1.21 9.30
CA LYS A 114 8.24 -2.32 9.19
C LYS A 114 7.83 -3.34 8.12
N GLY A 115 7.39 -2.84 6.97
CA GLY A 115 6.93 -3.66 5.85
C GLY A 115 5.54 -4.29 6.01
N ARG A 116 4.91 -4.17 7.17
CA ARG A 116 3.58 -4.75 7.43
C ARG A 116 2.48 -3.74 7.18
N PRO A 117 1.45 -4.09 6.40
CA PRO A 117 0.34 -3.19 6.10
C PRO A 117 -0.43 -2.80 7.36
N THR A 118 -0.71 -1.51 7.52
CA THR A 118 -1.54 -0.98 8.59
C THR A 118 -2.86 -0.41 8.07
N TRP A 119 -2.81 0.20 6.89
CA TRP A 119 -3.99 0.78 6.23
C TRP A 119 -3.92 0.52 4.74
N PHE A 120 -5.04 0.12 4.16
CA PHE A 120 -5.22 -0.07 2.73
C PHE A 120 -6.16 1.01 2.22
N ILE A 121 -5.76 1.71 1.15
CA ILE A 121 -6.49 2.87 0.64
C ILE A 121 -6.77 2.68 -0.85
N GLU A 122 -8.04 2.67 -1.22
CA GLU A 122 -8.50 2.78 -2.59
C GLU A 122 -8.84 4.23 -2.89
N ILE A 123 -8.45 4.71 -4.05
CA ILE A 123 -8.78 6.06 -4.50
C ILE A 123 -9.92 5.96 -5.49
N CYS A 124 -11.03 6.61 -5.15
CA CYS A 124 -12.21 6.65 -6.01
C CYS A 124 -12.16 7.88 -6.90
N HIS A 125 -12.30 7.67 -8.20
CA HIS A 125 -12.51 8.74 -9.17
C HIS A 125 -13.65 8.33 -10.09
N LYS A 126 -14.82 8.92 -9.92
CA LYS A 126 -16.10 8.64 -10.61
C LYS A 126 -16.81 7.37 -10.15
N ASN A 127 -16.10 6.24 -10.07
CA ASN A 127 -16.71 4.97 -9.69
C ASN A 127 -16.21 4.49 -8.33
N PRO A 128 -17.11 4.17 -7.40
CA PRO A 128 -16.70 3.61 -6.11
C PRO A 128 -16.13 2.21 -6.28
N THR A 129 -15.36 1.76 -5.30
CA THR A 129 -14.85 0.39 -5.25
C THR A 129 -16.04 -0.59 -5.25
N SER A 130 -16.01 -1.59 -6.13
CA SER A 130 -17.11 -2.54 -6.26
C SER A 130 -17.21 -3.45 -5.03
N GLN A 131 -18.43 -3.86 -4.71
CA GLN A 131 -18.66 -4.79 -3.59
C GLN A 131 -17.96 -6.13 -3.86
N GLU A 132 -17.88 -6.56 -5.11
CA GLU A 132 -17.14 -7.77 -5.51
C GLU A 132 -15.67 -7.67 -5.11
N LYS A 133 -15.00 -6.54 -5.42
CA LYS A 133 -13.62 -6.30 -5.04
C LYS A 133 -13.45 -6.28 -3.51
N ILE A 134 -14.34 -5.61 -2.80
CA ILE A 134 -14.31 -5.54 -1.34
C ILE A 134 -14.41 -6.95 -0.73
N ASN A 135 -15.35 -7.75 -1.20
CA ASN A 135 -15.54 -9.11 -0.70
C ASN A 135 -14.31 -9.99 -0.96
N GLU A 136 -13.74 -9.89 -2.14
CA GLU A 136 -12.54 -10.63 -2.51
C GLU A 136 -11.34 -10.22 -1.64
N LEU A 137 -11.15 -8.92 -1.43
CA LEU A 137 -10.07 -8.41 -0.58
C LEU A 137 -10.22 -8.87 0.88
N GLU A 138 -11.44 -8.86 1.39
CA GLU A 138 -11.72 -9.36 2.73
C GLU A 138 -11.37 -10.86 2.86
N MET A 139 -11.73 -11.66 1.87
CA MET A 139 -11.36 -13.08 1.81
C MET A 139 -9.84 -13.29 1.71
N LEU A 140 -9.12 -12.37 1.10
CA LEU A 140 -7.67 -12.40 0.98
C LEU A 140 -6.95 -11.89 2.24
N GLY A 141 -7.69 -11.55 3.29
CA GLY A 141 -7.12 -11.13 4.57
C GLY A 141 -6.90 -9.64 4.74
N VAL A 142 -7.37 -8.82 3.81
CA VAL A 142 -7.26 -7.35 3.92
C VAL A 142 -8.15 -6.86 5.05
N ARG A 143 -7.60 -5.96 5.87
CA ARG A 143 -8.28 -5.27 6.97
C ARG A 143 -7.97 -3.78 6.88
N ASN A 144 -8.78 -2.95 7.51
CA ASN A 144 -8.60 -1.50 7.49
C ASN A 144 -8.53 -0.94 6.05
N LEU A 145 -9.46 -1.36 5.20
CA LEU A 145 -9.59 -0.84 3.85
C LEU A 145 -10.52 0.37 3.85
N ILE A 146 -10.04 1.49 3.34
CA ILE A 146 -10.81 2.72 3.21
C ILE A 146 -10.80 3.21 1.76
N GLU A 147 -11.78 4.01 1.41
CA GLU A 147 -11.89 4.66 0.10
C GLU A 147 -11.89 6.17 0.27
N ILE A 148 -11.06 6.85 -0.52
CA ILE A 148 -10.95 8.31 -0.51
C ILE A 148 -11.24 8.84 -1.91
N ASP A 149 -12.06 9.90 -1.99
CA ASP A 149 -12.38 10.55 -3.26
C ASP A 149 -11.20 11.35 -3.77
N ALA A 150 -10.75 11.07 -5.00
CA ALA A 150 -9.66 11.80 -5.66
C ALA A 150 -9.95 13.29 -5.77
N GLU A 151 -11.18 13.68 -6.10
CA GLU A 151 -11.57 15.08 -6.20
C GLU A 151 -11.43 15.81 -4.86
N TRP A 152 -11.81 15.14 -3.76
CA TRP A 152 -11.63 15.71 -2.43
C TRP A 152 -10.15 15.91 -2.10
N ILE A 153 -9.30 14.93 -2.41
CA ILE A 153 -7.84 15.02 -2.20
C ILE A 153 -7.28 16.22 -2.94
N MET A 154 -7.63 16.36 -4.22
CA MET A 154 -7.09 17.40 -5.09
C MET A 154 -7.55 18.81 -4.71
N LYS A 155 -8.66 18.94 -3.99
CA LYS A 155 -9.17 20.24 -3.51
C LYS A 155 -8.47 20.75 -2.26
N GLN A 156 -7.72 19.90 -1.57
CA GLN A 156 -7.00 20.31 -0.36
C GLN A 156 -5.78 21.14 -0.74
N THR A 157 -5.65 22.33 -0.15
CA THR A 157 -4.50 23.22 -0.38
C THR A 157 -3.33 22.91 0.55
N LYS A 158 -3.61 22.16 1.61
CA LYS A 158 -2.63 21.72 2.61
C LYS A 158 -3.11 20.41 3.23
N LYS A 159 -2.23 19.73 3.96
CA LYS A 159 -2.58 18.52 4.70
C LYS A 159 -3.76 18.80 5.65
N PRO A 160 -4.87 18.06 5.53
CA PRO A 160 -6.02 18.26 6.41
C PRO A 160 -5.76 17.71 7.82
N THR A 161 -6.55 18.15 8.79
CA THR A 161 -6.51 17.62 10.16
C THR A 161 -7.33 16.34 10.29
N GLU A 162 -8.33 16.18 9.43
CA GLU A 162 -9.16 14.98 9.36
C GLU A 162 -9.28 14.50 7.92
N LEU A 163 -9.24 13.18 7.75
CA LEU A 163 -9.38 12.55 6.44
C LEU A 163 -10.85 12.25 6.18
N LYS A 164 -11.35 12.70 5.03
CA LYS A 164 -12.70 12.33 4.59
C LYS A 164 -12.62 11.02 3.82
N TYR A 165 -13.11 9.96 4.41
CA TYR A 165 -13.06 8.63 3.83
C TYR A 165 -14.29 7.80 4.13
N LYS A 166 -14.46 6.72 3.37
CA LYS A 166 -15.47 5.70 3.61
C LYS A 166 -14.78 4.42 4.03
N GLN A 167 -15.21 3.84 5.16
CA GLN A 167 -14.72 2.53 5.60
C GLN A 167 -15.33 1.44 4.73
N LEU A 168 -14.50 0.58 4.14
CA LEU A 168 -14.94 -0.53 3.30
C LEU A 168 -14.83 -1.88 4.01
N ILE A 169 -13.76 -2.07 4.79
CA ILE A 169 -13.52 -3.27 5.63
C ILE A 169 -13.07 -2.82 7.00
#